data_2aa23d3f75c71fe9ae3367e3158d78b4
#
_entry.id   2aa23d3f75c71fe9ae3367e3158d78b4
#
_cell.length_a   1.000
_cell.length_b   1.000
_cell.length_c   1.000
_cell.angle_alpha   90.00
_cell.angle_beta   90.00
_cell.angle_gamma   90.00
#
_symmetry.space_group_name_H-M   'P 1'
#
loop_
_entity.id
_entity.type
_entity.pdbx_description
1 polymer ?
#
loop_
_entity_poly.entity_id
_entity_poly.type
_entity_poly.pdbx_seq_one_letter_code
_entity_poly.pdbx_strand_id
1 'polypeptide(L)'
;LSLHGWSMGGICVLCYTALNKDPHIRNLIVLGSPINSHASGNLGKMYQFMNRQAEWVRENTGFRIHNVNPQWLHTPGWMNTLGFKLMDPVSNLRGYWELLGKLADRDFVINHATTSAFLDGMVAYPGGIVQDMSVRIWIDNELAKGYMTIGEREMRLSEITSSMLVFAGKTDNMVTPAAVETLMDYVSSTDKEFRVVPGGHLG
;
A
#
# COMPACT_ATOMS: atom_id res chain seq x y z
N LEU A 1 -3.66 -23.54 2.42
CA LEU A 1 -4.36 -22.32 2.03
C LEU A 1 -3.45 -21.42 1.20
N SER A 2 -4.06 -20.66 0.28
CA SER A 2 -3.40 -19.54 -0.41
C SER A 2 -4.03 -18.26 0.08
N LEU A 3 -3.21 -17.31 0.52
CA LEU A 3 -3.65 -15.96 0.87
C LEU A 3 -3.32 -15.01 -0.28
N HIS A 4 -4.24 -14.10 -0.53
CA HIS A 4 -4.15 -13.11 -1.57
C HIS A 4 -4.42 -11.72 -0.99
N GLY A 5 -3.50 -10.80 -1.18
CA GLY A 5 -3.64 -9.43 -0.70
C GLY A 5 -3.20 -8.40 -1.72
N TRP A 6 -4.02 -7.36 -1.89
CA TRP A 6 -3.74 -6.25 -2.75
C TRP A 6 -3.56 -4.97 -1.93
N SER A 7 -2.53 -4.16 -2.26
CA SER A 7 -2.21 -2.90 -1.61
C SER A 7 -2.08 -3.08 -0.09
N MET A 8 -2.87 -2.40 0.72
CA MET A 8 -2.94 -2.58 2.17
C MET A 8 -3.28 -4.03 2.56
N GLY A 9 -4.14 -4.71 1.81
CA GLY A 9 -4.48 -6.12 2.04
C GLY A 9 -3.28 -7.05 1.94
N GLY A 10 -2.31 -6.74 1.06
CA GLY A 10 -1.06 -7.48 0.99
C GLY A 10 -0.20 -7.29 2.25
N ILE A 11 -0.16 -6.09 2.81
CA ILE A 11 0.52 -5.86 4.10
C ILE A 11 -0.15 -6.66 5.21
N CYS A 12 -1.49 -6.69 5.26
CA CYS A 12 -2.22 -7.51 6.24
C CYS A 12 -1.88 -9.00 6.13
N VAL A 13 -1.79 -9.52 4.90
CA VAL A 13 -1.42 -10.93 4.63
C VAL A 13 0.01 -11.21 5.09
N LEU A 14 0.97 -10.32 4.79
CA LEU A 14 2.35 -10.44 5.23
C LEU A 14 2.45 -10.42 6.75
N CYS A 15 1.78 -9.47 7.40
CA CYS A 15 1.75 -9.35 8.86
C CYS A 15 1.16 -10.61 9.51
N TYR A 16 0.03 -11.09 9.02
CA TYR A 16 -0.60 -12.30 9.55
C TYR A 16 0.33 -13.50 9.44
N THR A 17 0.93 -13.72 8.26
CA THR A 17 1.79 -14.86 7.99
C THR A 17 3.05 -14.84 8.86
N ALA A 18 3.72 -13.69 8.95
CA ALA A 18 4.94 -13.55 9.74
C ALA A 18 4.70 -13.73 11.25
N LEU A 19 3.58 -13.17 11.77
CA LEU A 19 3.29 -13.20 13.20
C LEU A 19 2.74 -14.52 13.70
N ASN A 20 1.96 -15.23 12.89
CA ASN A 20 1.24 -16.41 13.35
C ASN A 20 1.89 -17.74 12.93
N LYS A 21 2.78 -17.71 11.93
CA LYS A 21 3.48 -18.93 11.43
C LYS A 21 2.52 -20.09 11.17
N ASP A 22 1.33 -19.79 10.64
CA ASP A 22 0.27 -20.78 10.41
C ASP A 22 0.73 -21.80 9.35
N PRO A 23 0.89 -23.09 9.69
CA PRO A 23 1.39 -24.11 8.78
C PRO A 23 0.44 -24.42 7.62
N HIS A 24 -0.82 -23.97 7.69
CA HIS A 24 -1.79 -24.15 6.63
C HIS A 24 -1.60 -23.13 5.49
N ILE A 25 -0.85 -22.05 5.71
CA ILE A 25 -0.56 -21.07 4.66
C ILE A 25 0.63 -21.54 3.85
N ARG A 26 0.35 -22.00 2.63
CA ARG A 26 1.37 -22.49 1.70
C ARG A 26 1.81 -21.46 0.69
N ASN A 27 0.87 -20.63 0.22
CA ASN A 27 1.14 -19.70 -0.86
C ASN A 27 0.65 -18.29 -0.47
N LEU A 28 1.44 -17.29 -0.83
CA LEU A 28 1.11 -15.87 -0.72
C LEU A 28 1.10 -15.24 -2.10
N ILE A 29 0.05 -14.48 -2.41
CA ILE A 29 -0.03 -13.64 -3.60
C ILE A 29 -0.18 -12.20 -3.13
N VAL A 30 0.81 -11.37 -3.45
CA VAL A 30 0.87 -9.97 -3.02
C VAL A 30 0.88 -9.06 -4.25
N LEU A 31 -0.06 -8.12 -4.31
CA LEU A 31 -0.20 -7.20 -5.45
C LEU A 31 -0.08 -5.76 -5.00
N GLY A 32 0.82 -5.00 -5.62
CA GLY A 32 0.92 -3.56 -5.46
C GLY A 32 0.99 -3.07 -4.01
N SER A 33 1.64 -3.82 -3.11
CA SER A 33 1.74 -3.45 -1.70
C SER A 33 2.96 -2.58 -1.43
N PRO A 34 2.82 -1.45 -0.72
CA PRO A 34 3.91 -0.49 -0.49
C PRO A 34 4.89 -1.02 0.57
N ILE A 35 5.90 -1.77 0.13
CA ILE A 35 6.95 -2.28 1.01
C ILE A 35 8.01 -1.21 1.26
N ASN A 36 8.49 -0.57 0.20
CA ASN A 36 9.34 0.60 0.30
C ASN A 36 8.59 1.83 -0.24
N SER A 37 7.77 2.44 0.60
CA SER A 37 6.97 3.60 0.21
C SER A 37 7.82 4.77 -0.28
N HIS A 38 9.04 4.91 0.21
CA HIS A 38 9.97 5.96 -0.20
C HIS A 38 10.51 5.77 -1.64
N ALA A 39 10.40 4.58 -2.21
CA ALA A 39 10.73 4.31 -3.62
C ALA A 39 9.57 4.65 -4.58
N SER A 40 8.44 5.14 -4.09
CA SER A 40 7.23 5.48 -4.87
C SER A 40 7.33 6.84 -5.58
N GLY A 41 8.35 7.05 -6.36
CA GLY A 41 8.49 8.23 -7.23
C GLY A 41 8.38 9.56 -6.49
N ASN A 42 7.53 10.48 -6.98
CA ASN A 42 7.35 11.81 -6.35
C ASN A 42 6.62 11.71 -5.00
N LEU A 43 5.67 10.79 -4.87
CA LEU A 43 5.00 10.50 -3.60
C LEU A 43 6.01 10.04 -2.55
N GLY A 44 6.90 9.13 -2.92
CA GLY A 44 7.99 8.66 -2.06
C GLY A 44 8.92 9.78 -1.60
N LYS A 45 9.30 10.70 -2.50
CA LYS A 45 10.11 11.89 -2.13
C LYS A 45 9.42 12.79 -1.11
N MET A 46 8.11 12.98 -1.27
CA MET A 46 7.31 13.73 -0.29
C MET A 46 7.35 13.07 1.09
N TYR A 47 7.15 11.76 1.16
CA TYR A 47 7.19 11.03 2.42
C TYR A 47 8.60 10.96 3.04
N GLN A 48 9.67 10.87 2.22
CA GLN A 48 11.04 11.02 2.70
C GLN A 48 11.27 12.39 3.37
N PHE A 49 10.73 13.46 2.78
CA PHE A 49 10.77 14.78 3.40
C PHE A 49 10.00 14.81 4.72
N MET A 50 8.77 14.28 4.74
CA MET A 50 7.95 14.19 5.96
C MET A 50 8.63 13.35 7.05
N ASN A 51 9.30 12.26 6.68
CA ASN A 51 10.06 11.45 7.63
C ASN A 51 11.16 12.26 8.32
N ARG A 52 11.95 13.01 7.56
CA ARG A 52 13.00 13.88 8.14
C ARG A 52 12.44 14.90 9.13
N GLN A 53 11.27 15.49 8.80
CA GLN A 53 10.61 16.43 9.72
C GLN A 53 10.09 15.72 10.97
N ALA A 54 9.51 14.54 10.81
CA ALA A 54 9.02 13.73 11.92
C ALA A 54 10.15 13.26 12.84
N GLU A 55 11.30 12.90 12.29
CA GLU A 55 12.52 12.56 13.04
C GLU A 55 13.01 13.77 13.84
N TRP A 56 13.12 14.93 13.20
CA TRP A 56 13.51 16.16 13.88
C TRP A 56 12.58 16.50 15.06
N VAL A 57 11.27 16.39 14.86
CA VAL A 57 10.28 16.63 15.93
C VAL A 57 10.46 15.62 17.06
N ARG A 58 10.63 14.33 16.73
CA ARG A 58 10.85 13.27 17.72
C ARG A 58 12.09 13.53 18.60
N GLU A 59 13.18 13.90 17.95
CA GLU A 59 14.47 14.15 18.63
C GLU A 59 14.41 15.38 19.54
N ASN A 60 13.72 16.45 19.12
CA ASN A 60 13.71 17.71 19.85
C ASN A 60 12.57 17.83 20.89
N THR A 61 11.46 17.10 20.73
CA THR A 61 10.27 17.24 21.58
C THR A 61 9.82 15.95 22.25
N GLY A 62 10.34 14.80 21.81
CA GLY A 62 9.86 13.48 22.21
C GLY A 62 8.47 13.13 21.66
N PHE A 63 7.81 14.05 20.93
CA PHE A 63 6.48 13.83 20.40
C PHE A 63 6.49 12.81 19.24
N ARG A 64 5.53 11.89 19.27
CA ARG A 64 5.28 10.92 18.20
C ARG A 64 3.82 10.99 17.80
N ILE A 65 3.52 10.89 16.50
CA ILE A 65 2.13 10.88 16.01
C ILE A 65 1.34 9.69 16.60
N HIS A 66 2.01 8.58 16.93
CA HIS A 66 1.39 7.46 17.65
C HIS A 66 0.88 7.79 19.05
N ASN A 67 1.27 8.93 19.62
CA ASN A 67 0.76 9.40 20.90
C ASN A 67 -0.60 10.11 20.76
N VAL A 68 -1.02 10.42 19.53
CA VAL A 68 -2.33 11.01 19.25
C VAL A 68 -3.40 9.92 19.39
N ASN A 69 -4.53 10.28 20.01
CA ASN A 69 -5.64 9.34 20.12
C ASN A 69 -6.12 8.93 18.71
N PRO A 70 -6.05 7.63 18.35
CA PRO A 70 -6.43 7.15 17.02
C PRO A 70 -7.86 7.54 16.61
N GLN A 71 -8.77 7.71 17.55
CA GLN A 71 -10.15 8.12 17.27
C GLN A 71 -10.23 9.46 16.50
N TRP A 72 -9.26 10.36 16.70
CA TRP A 72 -9.21 11.64 15.99
C TRP A 72 -8.73 11.52 14.53
N LEU A 73 -8.12 10.39 14.20
CA LEU A 73 -7.59 10.11 12.85
C LEU A 73 -8.58 9.31 12.01
N HIS A 74 -9.79 9.06 12.51
CA HIS A 74 -10.83 8.38 11.72
C HIS A 74 -11.15 9.17 10.45
N THR A 75 -11.11 8.49 9.30
CA THR A 75 -11.43 9.09 8.01
C THR A 75 -12.71 8.48 7.44
N PRO A 76 -13.77 9.27 7.20
CA PRO A 76 -14.96 8.78 6.52
C PRO A 76 -14.67 8.39 5.07
N GLY A 77 -15.47 7.50 4.49
CA GLY A 77 -15.24 6.95 3.15
C GLY A 77 -15.08 8.01 2.06
N TRP A 78 -15.87 9.08 2.11
CA TRP A 78 -15.75 10.18 1.13
C TRP A 78 -14.39 10.91 1.18
N MET A 79 -13.78 11.02 2.37
CA MET A 79 -12.42 11.57 2.49
C MET A 79 -11.39 10.64 1.86
N ASN A 80 -11.55 9.32 2.04
CA ASN A 80 -10.68 8.34 1.41
C ASN A 80 -10.82 8.41 -0.12
N THR A 81 -12.05 8.47 -0.64
CA THR A 81 -12.32 8.68 -2.07
C THR A 81 -11.61 9.94 -2.59
N LEU A 82 -11.76 11.06 -1.89
CA LEU A 82 -11.11 12.31 -2.27
C LEU A 82 -9.58 12.18 -2.24
N GLY A 83 -9.03 11.56 -1.19
CA GLY A 83 -7.60 11.31 -1.05
C GLY A 83 -7.04 10.51 -2.24
N PHE A 84 -7.68 9.40 -2.61
CA PHE A 84 -7.28 8.61 -3.78
C PHE A 84 -7.36 9.39 -5.09
N LYS A 85 -8.43 10.17 -5.30
CA LYS A 85 -8.56 11.01 -6.50
C LYS A 85 -7.51 12.12 -6.57
N LEU A 86 -7.06 12.65 -5.44
CA LEU A 86 -6.04 13.68 -5.37
C LEU A 86 -4.60 13.14 -5.43
N MET A 87 -4.38 11.86 -5.22
CA MET A 87 -3.04 11.25 -5.35
C MET A 87 -2.53 11.27 -6.79
N ASP A 88 -3.41 11.14 -7.78
CA ASP A 88 -3.06 11.28 -9.20
C ASP A 88 -4.15 12.05 -9.96
N PRO A 89 -4.24 13.37 -9.76
CA PRO A 89 -5.29 14.18 -10.35
C PRO A 89 -5.18 14.28 -11.88
N VAL A 90 -3.97 14.18 -12.40
CA VAL A 90 -3.72 14.24 -13.85
C VAL A 90 -4.27 12.99 -14.55
N SER A 91 -3.97 11.81 -14.02
CA SER A 91 -4.50 10.56 -14.57
C SER A 91 -6.02 10.47 -14.43
N ASN A 92 -6.57 10.96 -13.32
CA ASN A 92 -8.02 11.03 -13.16
C ASN A 92 -8.68 11.92 -14.21
N LEU A 93 -8.16 13.14 -14.42
CA LEU A 93 -8.70 14.05 -15.43
C LEU A 93 -8.54 13.48 -16.84
N ARG A 94 -7.38 12.91 -17.13
CA ARG A 94 -7.11 12.24 -18.41
C ARG A 94 -8.08 11.08 -18.65
N GLY A 95 -8.38 10.28 -17.64
CA GLY A 95 -9.35 9.19 -17.72
C GLY A 95 -10.74 9.66 -18.18
N TYR A 96 -11.22 10.81 -17.72
CA TYR A 96 -12.48 11.40 -18.20
C TYR A 96 -12.39 11.85 -19.67
N TRP A 97 -11.28 12.45 -20.10
CA TRP A 97 -11.08 12.81 -21.50
C TRP A 97 -11.03 11.59 -22.41
N GLU A 98 -10.35 10.54 -21.99
CA GLU A 98 -10.29 9.26 -22.71
C GLU A 98 -11.67 8.61 -22.79
N LEU A 99 -12.47 8.70 -21.72
CA LEU A 99 -13.84 8.20 -21.69
C LEU A 99 -14.70 8.90 -22.75
N LEU A 100 -14.62 10.23 -22.87
CA LEU A 100 -15.34 10.97 -23.90
C LEU A 100 -14.95 10.54 -25.33
N GLY A 101 -13.66 10.24 -25.56
CA GLY A 101 -13.16 9.77 -26.83
C GLY A 101 -13.51 8.33 -27.16
N LYS A 102 -13.86 7.53 -26.15
CA LYS A 102 -14.08 6.07 -26.26
C LYS A 102 -15.50 5.62 -25.82
N LEU A 103 -16.48 6.50 -25.90
CA LEU A 103 -17.87 6.17 -25.51
C LEU A 103 -18.47 4.98 -26.29
N ALA A 104 -18.00 4.71 -27.50
CA ALA A 104 -18.41 3.56 -28.31
C ALA A 104 -17.70 2.25 -27.93
N ASP A 105 -16.61 2.32 -27.18
CA ASP A 105 -15.87 1.16 -26.68
C ASP A 105 -16.50 0.68 -25.36
N ARG A 106 -17.35 -0.34 -25.47
CA ARG A 106 -18.11 -0.87 -24.33
C ARG A 106 -17.19 -1.37 -23.19
N ASP A 107 -16.12 -2.05 -23.52
CA ASP A 107 -15.22 -2.64 -22.52
C ASP A 107 -14.46 -1.56 -21.77
N PHE A 108 -14.01 -0.52 -22.48
CA PHE A 108 -13.41 0.66 -21.86
C PHE A 108 -14.39 1.36 -20.91
N VAL A 109 -15.62 1.59 -21.36
CA VAL A 109 -16.66 2.24 -20.52
C VAL A 109 -16.97 1.43 -19.27
N ILE A 110 -17.12 0.10 -19.40
CA ILE A 110 -17.37 -0.80 -18.25
C ILE A 110 -16.20 -0.74 -17.26
N ASN A 111 -14.96 -0.84 -17.72
CA ASN A 111 -13.78 -0.79 -16.86
C ASN A 111 -13.68 0.56 -16.13
N HIS A 112 -13.90 1.67 -16.85
CA HIS A 112 -13.89 3.00 -16.24
C HIS A 112 -14.99 3.15 -15.19
N ALA A 113 -16.22 2.72 -15.50
CA ALA A 113 -17.34 2.76 -14.56
C ALA A 113 -17.11 1.89 -13.32
N THR A 114 -16.52 0.69 -13.49
CA THR A 114 -16.22 -0.23 -12.39
C THR A 114 -15.16 0.37 -11.46
N THR A 115 -14.08 0.92 -12.00
CA THR A 115 -13.04 1.58 -11.22
C THR A 115 -13.58 2.80 -10.47
N SER A 116 -14.40 3.62 -11.15
CA SER A 116 -15.05 4.79 -10.53
C SER A 116 -15.99 4.38 -9.40
N ALA A 117 -16.83 3.37 -9.61
CA ALA A 117 -17.75 2.86 -8.59
C ALA A 117 -17.00 2.29 -7.38
N PHE A 118 -15.87 1.60 -7.60
CA PHE A 118 -15.01 1.12 -6.52
C PHE A 118 -14.46 2.28 -5.68
N LEU A 119 -13.94 3.33 -6.32
CA LEU A 119 -13.42 4.50 -5.61
C LEU A 119 -14.53 5.27 -4.88
N ASP A 120 -15.70 5.42 -5.47
CA ASP A 120 -16.83 6.11 -4.84
C ASP A 120 -17.43 5.30 -3.68
N GLY A 121 -17.24 3.99 -3.68
CA GLY A 121 -17.64 3.07 -2.62
C GLY A 121 -16.62 2.88 -1.49
N MET A 122 -15.57 3.72 -1.39
CA MET A 122 -14.56 3.60 -0.35
C MET A 122 -15.18 3.66 1.06
N VAL A 123 -14.79 2.69 1.89
CA VAL A 123 -15.26 2.60 3.28
C VAL A 123 -14.48 3.56 4.19
N ALA A 124 -15.07 3.85 5.34
CA ALA A 124 -14.39 4.60 6.39
C ALA A 124 -13.21 3.80 6.95
N TYR A 125 -12.10 4.47 7.21
CA TYR A 125 -10.95 3.85 7.86
C TYR A 125 -10.90 4.19 9.34
N PRO A 126 -10.83 3.17 10.23
CA PRO A 126 -10.57 3.39 11.64
C PRO A 126 -9.25 4.15 11.85
N GLY A 127 -9.24 5.06 12.80
CA GLY A 127 -8.08 5.94 13.00
C GLY A 127 -6.78 5.21 13.33
N GLY A 128 -6.84 4.02 13.96
CA GLY A 128 -5.66 3.18 14.16
C GLY A 128 -5.03 2.71 12.85
N ILE A 129 -5.86 2.31 11.88
CA ILE A 129 -5.38 1.94 10.53
C ILE A 129 -4.78 3.15 9.83
N VAL A 130 -5.44 4.32 9.91
CA VAL A 130 -4.93 5.55 9.31
C VAL A 130 -3.58 5.93 9.92
N GLN A 131 -3.45 5.81 11.24
CA GLN A 131 -2.23 6.09 11.98
C GLN A 131 -1.09 5.15 11.55
N ASP A 132 -1.32 3.83 11.56
CA ASP A 132 -0.29 2.85 11.18
C ASP A 132 0.11 2.99 9.72
N MET A 133 -0.84 3.16 8.81
CA MET A 133 -0.54 3.37 7.40
C MET A 133 0.27 4.65 7.18
N SER A 134 -0.21 5.78 7.70
CA SER A 134 0.44 7.07 7.46
C SER A 134 1.82 7.14 8.10
N VAL A 135 1.97 6.63 9.31
CA VAL A 135 3.22 6.77 10.05
C VAL A 135 4.16 5.62 9.77
N ARG A 136 3.77 4.36 10.05
CA ARG A 136 4.70 3.22 9.95
C ARG A 136 5.05 2.89 8.51
N ILE A 137 4.05 2.91 7.60
CA ILE A 137 4.25 2.51 6.21
C ILE A 137 4.80 3.66 5.38
N TRP A 138 4.16 4.84 5.42
CA TRP A 138 4.53 5.93 4.53
C TRP A 138 5.62 6.85 5.08
N ILE A 139 5.56 7.26 6.35
CA ILE A 139 6.54 8.19 6.92
C ILE A 139 7.78 7.42 7.39
N ASP A 140 7.64 6.50 8.34
CA ASP A 140 8.76 5.78 8.96
C ASP A 140 9.31 4.66 8.06
N ASN A 141 8.53 4.22 7.07
CA ASN A 141 8.92 3.24 6.06
C ASN A 141 9.50 1.95 6.68
N GLU A 142 8.82 1.44 7.73
CA GLU A 142 9.31 0.32 8.53
C GLU A 142 9.51 -0.95 7.68
N LEU A 143 8.59 -1.25 6.75
CA LEU A 143 8.67 -2.43 5.90
C LEU A 143 9.91 -2.45 5.00
N ALA A 144 10.40 -1.28 4.58
CA ALA A 144 11.66 -1.15 3.85
C ALA A 144 12.91 -1.47 4.70
N LYS A 145 12.71 -1.66 5.99
CA LYS A 145 13.74 -2.10 6.94
C LYS A 145 13.56 -3.58 7.31
N GLY A 146 12.60 -4.26 6.69
CA GLY A 146 12.31 -5.68 6.87
C GLY A 146 11.39 -6.01 8.06
N TYR A 147 10.80 -5.00 8.71
CA TYR A 147 9.92 -5.20 9.86
C TYR A 147 8.74 -4.23 9.87
N MET A 148 7.74 -4.51 10.70
CA MET A 148 6.66 -3.58 11.05
C MET A 148 6.17 -3.84 12.47
N THR A 149 5.93 -2.78 13.23
CA THR A 149 5.39 -2.89 14.59
C THR A 149 3.86 -2.91 14.54
N ILE A 150 3.23 -3.89 15.17
CA ILE A 150 1.77 -4.05 15.24
C ILE A 150 1.37 -4.21 16.71
N GLY A 151 0.82 -3.15 17.29
CA GLY A 151 0.60 -3.11 18.74
C GLY A 151 1.93 -3.24 19.47
N GLU A 152 2.05 -4.27 20.35
CA GLU A 152 3.28 -4.57 21.09
C GLU A 152 4.17 -5.62 20.40
N ARG A 153 3.77 -6.11 19.22
CA ARG A 153 4.48 -7.17 18.49
C ARG A 153 5.24 -6.60 17.30
N GLU A 154 6.46 -7.08 17.09
CA GLU A 154 7.24 -6.78 15.90
C GLU A 154 7.09 -7.94 14.89
N MET A 155 6.56 -7.62 13.73
CA MET A 155 6.53 -8.50 12.56
C MET A 155 7.83 -8.34 11.78
N ARG A 156 8.45 -9.46 11.38
CA ARG A 156 9.63 -9.47 10.51
C ARG A 156 9.33 -10.19 9.21
N LEU A 157 9.64 -9.58 8.08
CA LEU A 157 9.45 -10.17 6.76
C LEU A 157 10.30 -11.44 6.58
N SER A 158 11.44 -11.55 7.26
CA SER A 158 12.30 -12.74 7.24
C SER A 158 11.66 -13.99 7.86
N GLU A 159 10.57 -13.85 8.60
CA GLU A 159 9.82 -14.99 9.13
C GLU A 159 8.90 -15.66 8.09
N ILE A 160 8.77 -15.05 6.90
CA ILE A 160 7.92 -15.57 5.83
C ILE A 160 8.72 -16.55 4.97
N THR A 161 8.30 -17.81 4.98
CA THR A 161 8.92 -18.91 4.24
C THR A 161 7.98 -19.57 3.21
N SER A 162 6.71 -19.16 3.19
CA SER A 162 5.70 -19.68 2.24
C SER A 162 6.08 -19.32 0.80
N SER A 163 5.69 -20.17 -0.17
CA SER A 163 5.81 -19.85 -1.60
C SER A 163 5.14 -18.51 -1.90
N MET A 164 5.79 -17.65 -2.69
CA MET A 164 5.32 -16.28 -2.87
C MET A 164 5.34 -15.85 -4.33
N LEU A 165 4.23 -15.25 -4.75
CA LEU A 165 4.12 -14.57 -6.04
C LEU A 165 3.76 -13.11 -5.80
N VAL A 166 4.60 -12.20 -6.29
CA VAL A 166 4.48 -10.77 -6.05
C VAL A 166 4.30 -10.03 -7.37
N PHE A 167 3.30 -9.17 -7.44
CA PHE A 167 2.99 -8.39 -8.64
C PHE A 167 3.08 -6.88 -8.37
N ALA A 168 3.55 -6.14 -9.38
CA ALA A 168 3.49 -4.69 -9.44
C ALA A 168 2.97 -4.23 -10.80
N GLY A 169 2.17 -3.17 -10.81
CA GLY A 169 1.70 -2.52 -12.05
C GLY A 169 2.80 -1.67 -12.67
N LYS A 170 3.05 -1.84 -13.98
CA LYS A 170 4.09 -1.09 -14.71
C LYS A 170 3.90 0.42 -14.65
N THR A 171 2.65 0.87 -14.64
CA THR A 171 2.28 2.29 -14.63
C THR A 171 1.67 2.72 -13.28
N ASP A 172 1.89 1.93 -12.24
CA ASP A 172 1.48 2.29 -10.88
C ASP A 172 2.36 3.43 -10.35
N ASN A 173 1.77 4.63 -10.24
CA ASN A 173 2.43 5.82 -9.74
C ASN A 173 2.33 5.97 -8.21
N MET A 174 1.44 5.19 -7.57
CA MET A 174 1.26 5.20 -6.12
C MET A 174 2.24 4.23 -5.47
N VAL A 175 2.29 3.00 -5.97
CA VAL A 175 3.17 1.94 -5.46
C VAL A 175 3.98 1.39 -6.63
N THR A 176 5.10 2.03 -6.91
CA THR A 176 5.93 1.68 -8.07
C THR A 176 6.48 0.25 -7.99
N PRO A 177 6.85 -0.38 -9.12
CA PRO A 177 7.51 -1.68 -9.11
C PRO A 177 8.70 -1.75 -8.14
N ALA A 178 9.54 -0.71 -8.08
CA ALA A 178 10.67 -0.66 -7.15
C ALA A 178 10.24 -0.67 -5.67
N ALA A 179 9.10 -0.05 -5.35
CA ALA A 179 8.55 -0.07 -3.99
C ALA A 179 8.09 -1.46 -3.57
N VAL A 180 7.55 -2.25 -4.50
CA VAL A 180 7.06 -3.62 -4.25
C VAL A 180 8.21 -4.62 -4.25
N GLU A 181 9.14 -4.52 -5.19
CA GLU A 181 10.26 -5.45 -5.39
C GLU A 181 11.14 -5.60 -4.14
N THR A 182 11.25 -4.54 -3.34
CA THR A 182 11.97 -4.55 -2.05
C THR A 182 11.54 -5.71 -1.14
N LEU A 183 10.33 -6.25 -1.28
CA LEU A 183 9.87 -7.41 -0.53
C LEU A 183 10.76 -8.63 -0.74
N MET A 184 11.27 -8.80 -1.96
CA MET A 184 12.07 -9.95 -2.34
C MET A 184 13.41 -10.04 -1.59
N ASP A 185 13.91 -8.91 -1.08
CA ASP A 185 15.19 -8.85 -0.36
C ASP A 185 15.07 -9.34 1.09
N TYR A 186 13.86 -9.30 1.66
CA TYR A 186 13.64 -9.56 3.08
C TYR A 186 13.00 -10.91 3.39
N VAL A 187 12.15 -11.44 2.50
CA VAL A 187 11.47 -12.71 2.76
C VAL A 187 12.41 -13.90 2.61
N SER A 188 12.31 -14.87 3.52
CA SER A 188 13.12 -16.08 3.54
C SER A 188 12.54 -17.21 2.67
N SER A 189 11.46 -16.94 1.92
CA SER A 189 10.93 -17.90 0.96
C SER A 189 12.00 -18.30 -0.07
N THR A 190 12.18 -19.59 -0.30
CA THR A 190 13.04 -20.15 -1.36
C THR A 190 12.33 -20.27 -2.69
N ASP A 191 10.99 -20.27 -2.67
CA ASP A 191 10.12 -20.29 -3.85
C ASP A 191 9.38 -18.93 -3.90
N LYS A 192 10.02 -17.96 -4.54
CA LYS A 192 9.49 -16.59 -4.66
C LYS A 192 9.75 -16.02 -6.04
N GLU A 193 8.73 -15.35 -6.58
CA GLU A 193 8.80 -14.71 -7.89
C GLU A 193 8.20 -13.31 -7.83
N PHE A 194 8.86 -12.34 -8.50
CA PHE A 194 8.36 -10.99 -8.70
C PHE A 194 8.05 -10.77 -10.18
N ARG A 195 6.87 -10.22 -10.48
CA ARG A 195 6.43 -9.90 -11.85
C ARG A 195 5.89 -8.48 -11.95
N VAL A 196 6.35 -7.78 -12.98
CA VAL A 196 5.75 -6.52 -13.40
C VAL A 196 4.72 -6.80 -14.49
N VAL A 197 3.48 -6.38 -14.26
CA VAL A 197 2.36 -6.57 -15.19
C VAL A 197 1.91 -5.24 -15.80
N PRO A 198 1.29 -5.24 -17.00
CA PRO A 198 0.65 -4.04 -17.52
C PRO A 198 -0.44 -3.55 -16.57
N GLY A 199 -0.61 -2.21 -16.46
CA GLY A 199 -1.64 -1.58 -15.64
C GLY A 199 -1.07 -0.70 -14.54
N GLY A 200 -1.98 0.02 -13.88
CA GLY A 200 -1.71 0.90 -12.73
C GLY A 200 -2.06 0.24 -11.40
N HIS A 201 -2.36 1.08 -10.39
CA HIS A 201 -2.71 0.57 -9.06
C HIS A 201 -4.09 -0.11 -9.03
N LEU A 202 -5.02 0.35 -9.84
CA LEU A 202 -6.40 -0.14 -9.92
C LEU A 202 -6.71 -0.94 -11.19
N GLY A 203 -5.71 -1.24 -12.04
CA GLY A 203 -5.88 -2.00 -13.28
C GLY A 203 -5.36 -1.29 -14.52
#